data_30b67e053d4922ad59a182b177e17d85
#
_entry.id   30b67e053d4922ad59a182b177e17d85
#
_cell.length_a   1.000
_cell.length_b   1.000
_cell.length_c   1.000
_cell.angle_alpha   90.00
_cell.angle_beta   90.00
_cell.angle_gamma   90.00
#
_symmetry.space_group_name_H-M   'P 1'
#
loop_
_entity.id
_entity.type
_entity.pdbx_description
1 polymer ?
#
loop_
_entity_poly.entity_id
_entity_poly.type
_entity_poly.pdbx_seq_one_letter_code
_entity_poly.pdbx_strand_id
1 'polypeptide(L)'
;AKLVMRGKKRADISVQSVELPRRGEYLIVTDGAGLGKCVVQVFNVKTVPFSGVTEEMCGFTAECSSPDEWRAVQEADISAETPVAFWQFRLVYKYHKEER
;
A
#
# COMPACT_ATOMS: atom_id res chain seq x y z
N ALA A 1 -8.65 -5.73 1.32
CA ALA A 1 -8.93 -6.22 -0.05
C ALA A 1 -10.06 -5.44 -0.72
N LYS A 2 -11.07 -5.05 0.04
CA LYS A 2 -12.21 -4.32 -0.56
C LYS A 2 -11.79 -3.00 -1.20
N LEU A 3 -10.92 -2.25 -0.53
CA LEU A 3 -10.48 -0.97 -1.07
C LEU A 3 -9.69 -1.15 -2.36
N VAL A 4 -8.85 -2.18 -2.42
CA VAL A 4 -8.09 -2.49 -3.63
C VAL A 4 -9.03 -2.89 -4.76
N MET A 5 -9.98 -3.76 -4.47
CA MET A 5 -10.90 -4.27 -5.50
C MET A 5 -11.81 -3.18 -6.05
N ARG A 6 -12.09 -2.15 -5.26
CA ARG A 6 -12.90 -1.01 -5.72
C ARG A 6 -12.07 0.07 -6.39
N GLY A 7 -10.75 -0.14 -6.49
CA GLY A 7 -9.86 0.84 -7.09
C GLY A 7 -9.59 2.05 -6.22
N LYS A 8 -9.96 2.01 -4.95
CA LYS A 8 -9.74 3.14 -4.04
C LYS A 8 -8.34 3.09 -3.44
N LYS A 9 -7.87 1.90 -3.07
CA LYS A 9 -6.51 1.75 -2.57
C LYS A 9 -5.62 1.37 -3.75
N ARG A 10 -4.67 2.26 -4.08
CA ARG A 10 -3.79 2.09 -5.23
C ARG A 10 -2.32 2.19 -4.86
N ALA A 11 -2.02 2.22 -3.58
CA ALA A 11 -0.65 2.32 -3.11
C ALA A 11 -0.54 1.85 -1.68
N ASP A 12 0.69 1.62 -1.26
CA ASP A 12 1.00 1.30 0.12
C ASP A 12 2.21 2.08 0.57
N ILE A 13 2.28 2.32 1.88
CA ILE A 13 3.40 3.04 2.51
C ILE A 13 3.87 2.18 3.68
N SER A 14 5.17 1.94 3.76
CA SER A 14 5.72 1.13 4.84
C SER A 14 7.01 1.73 5.37
N VAL A 15 7.07 1.89 6.69
CA VAL A 15 8.31 2.30 7.36
C VAL A 15 9.29 1.14 7.42
N GLN A 16 8.77 -0.06 7.46
CA GLN A 16 9.58 -1.26 7.63
C GLN A 16 10.21 -1.68 6.32
N SER A 17 11.51 -1.78 6.30
CA SER A 17 12.24 -2.15 5.10
C SER A 17 12.51 -3.64 5.05
N VAL A 18 11.47 -4.44 5.14
CA VAL A 18 11.59 -5.86 4.84
C VAL A 18 11.67 -6.00 3.32
N GLU A 19 11.19 -7.08 2.79
CA GLU A 19 11.21 -7.23 1.35
C GLU A 19 10.24 -6.27 0.69
N LEU A 20 10.77 -5.35 -0.09
CA LEU A 20 9.93 -4.43 -0.85
C LEU A 20 9.59 -5.05 -2.19
N PRO A 21 8.39 -4.79 -2.70
CA PRO A 21 8.04 -5.27 -4.03
C PRO A 21 8.91 -4.57 -5.08
N ARG A 22 9.09 -5.21 -6.21
CA ARG A 22 9.82 -4.63 -7.32
C ARG A 22 8.85 -4.10 -8.35
N ARG A 23 9.29 -3.08 -9.06
CA ARG A 23 8.51 -2.54 -10.16
C ARG A 23 8.24 -3.66 -11.17
N GLY A 24 6.98 -3.81 -11.54
CA GLY A 24 6.54 -4.85 -12.46
C GLY A 24 6.11 -6.14 -11.79
N GLU A 25 6.34 -6.27 -10.51
CA GLU A 25 5.98 -7.49 -9.77
C GLU A 25 4.47 -7.59 -9.58
N TYR A 26 3.96 -8.81 -9.63
CA TYR A 26 2.55 -9.09 -9.35
C TYR A 26 2.40 -9.55 -7.91
N LEU A 27 1.41 -9.02 -7.22
CA LEU A 27 1.15 -9.38 -5.84
C LEU A 27 -0.29 -9.87 -5.71
N ILE A 28 -0.47 -10.90 -4.91
CA ILE A 28 -1.81 -11.42 -4.61
C ILE A 28 -2.30 -10.74 -3.33
N VAL A 29 -3.45 -10.09 -3.42
CA VAL A 29 -4.05 -9.43 -2.26
C VAL A 29 -5.03 -10.42 -1.66
N THR A 30 -4.86 -10.70 -0.37
CA THR A 30 -5.70 -11.66 0.34
C THR A 30 -6.65 -10.96 1.29
N ASP A 31 -7.70 -11.68 1.68
CA ASP A 31 -8.59 -11.17 2.72
C ASP A 31 -8.08 -11.62 4.09
N GLY A 32 -8.86 -11.34 5.14
CA GLY A 32 -8.46 -11.67 6.50
C GLY A 32 -8.35 -13.17 6.77
N ALA A 33 -8.92 -13.99 5.91
CA ALA A 33 -8.82 -15.46 6.02
C ALA A 33 -7.69 -16.02 5.18
N GLY A 34 -6.93 -15.18 4.49
CA GLY A 34 -5.82 -15.63 3.67
C GLY A 34 -6.20 -16.04 2.27
N LEU A 35 -7.45 -15.87 1.87
CA LEU A 35 -7.90 -16.24 0.53
C LEU A 35 -7.57 -15.13 -0.46
N GLY A 36 -7.06 -15.51 -1.63
CA GLY A 36 -6.76 -14.55 -2.68
C GLY A 36 -8.01 -13.88 -3.20
N LYS A 37 -7.98 -12.55 -3.31
CA LYS A 37 -9.12 -11.78 -3.79
C LYS A 37 -8.84 -11.08 -5.10
N CYS A 38 -7.60 -10.68 -5.31
CA CYS A 38 -7.24 -10.02 -6.57
C CYS A 38 -5.73 -10.05 -6.73
N VAL A 39 -5.29 -9.68 -7.92
CA VAL A 39 -3.88 -9.54 -8.25
C VAL A 39 -3.65 -8.11 -8.66
N VAL A 40 -2.61 -7.51 -8.13
CA VAL A 40 -2.20 -6.17 -8.52
C VAL A 40 -0.79 -6.23 -9.10
N GLN A 41 -0.46 -5.27 -9.95
CA GLN A 41 0.89 -5.15 -10.48
C GLN A 41 1.49 -3.85 -9.96
N VAL A 42 2.67 -3.95 -9.38
CA VAL A 42 3.40 -2.79 -8.89
C VAL A 42 4.03 -2.08 -10.08
N PHE A 43 3.77 -0.78 -10.21
CA PHE A 43 4.34 -0.03 -11.34
C PHE A 43 5.25 1.10 -10.91
N ASN A 44 5.31 1.42 -9.63
CA ASN A 44 6.19 2.46 -9.13
C ASN A 44 6.58 2.15 -7.69
N VAL A 45 7.87 2.26 -7.41
CA VAL A 45 8.40 2.05 -6.06
C VAL A 45 9.39 3.18 -5.80
N LYS A 46 9.25 3.86 -4.66
CA LYS A 46 10.23 4.89 -4.30
C LYS A 46 10.39 4.94 -2.79
N THR A 47 11.49 5.53 -2.36
CA THR A 47 11.79 5.72 -0.95
C THR A 47 11.82 7.20 -0.64
N VAL A 48 11.16 7.58 0.45
CA VAL A 48 11.17 8.96 0.92
C VAL A 48 11.44 8.94 2.43
N PRO A 49 11.92 10.04 3.01
CA PRO A 49 12.05 10.08 4.47
C PRO A 49 10.67 10.10 5.12
N PHE A 50 10.63 9.69 6.38
CA PHE A 50 9.38 9.66 7.14
C PHE A 50 8.66 11.01 7.09
N SER A 51 9.41 12.09 7.19
CA SER A 51 8.84 13.43 7.11
C SER A 51 8.44 13.82 5.70
N GLY A 52 8.84 13.05 4.70
CA GLY A 52 8.54 13.34 3.29
C GLY A 52 7.28 12.69 2.75
N VAL A 53 6.52 12.01 3.60
CA VAL A 53 5.24 11.43 3.18
C VAL A 53 4.26 12.58 2.91
N THR A 54 3.65 12.57 1.73
CA THR A 54 2.79 13.66 1.28
C THR A 54 1.32 13.29 1.38
N GLU A 55 0.48 14.31 1.28
CA GLU A 55 -0.96 14.13 1.28
C GLU A 55 -1.40 13.30 0.08
N GLU A 56 -0.76 13.50 -1.05
CA GLU A 56 -1.05 12.73 -2.25
C GLU A 56 -0.77 11.24 -2.04
N MET A 57 0.36 10.94 -1.40
CA MET A 57 0.70 9.54 -1.10
C MET A 57 -0.35 8.90 -0.22
N CYS A 58 -0.80 9.62 0.82
CA CYS A 58 -1.85 9.12 1.69
C CYS A 58 -3.14 8.88 0.91
N GLY A 59 -3.47 9.77 0.00
CA GLY A 59 -4.67 9.61 -0.82
C GLY A 59 -4.68 8.33 -1.62
N PHE A 60 -3.54 7.94 -2.15
CA PHE A 60 -3.45 6.70 -2.92
C PHE A 60 -3.68 5.46 -2.06
N THR A 61 -3.36 5.51 -0.77
CA THR A 61 -3.56 4.34 0.10
C THR A 61 -5.01 4.17 0.52
N ALA A 62 -5.79 5.24 0.49
CA ALA A 62 -7.19 5.26 0.92
C ALA A 62 -7.37 4.86 2.39
N GLU A 63 -6.30 4.88 3.16
CA GLU A 63 -6.34 4.46 4.56
C GLU A 63 -5.94 5.57 5.53
N CYS A 64 -5.56 6.71 5.02
CA CYS A 64 -5.29 7.87 5.85
C CYS A 64 -5.70 9.11 5.09
N SER A 65 -6.12 10.14 5.84
CA SER A 65 -6.60 11.37 5.22
C SER A 65 -5.50 12.44 5.16
N SER A 66 -4.43 12.26 5.93
CA SER A 66 -3.34 13.23 5.94
C SER A 66 -2.05 12.57 6.37
N PRO A 67 -0.90 13.14 6.00
CA PRO A 67 0.39 12.63 6.46
C PRO A 67 0.52 12.66 7.99
N ASP A 68 -0.04 13.67 8.64
CA ASP A 68 0.04 13.75 10.09
C ASP A 68 -0.74 12.62 10.74
N GLU A 69 -1.91 12.30 10.21
CA GLU A 69 -2.70 11.19 10.70
C GLU A 69 -1.95 9.87 10.51
N TRP A 70 -1.35 9.69 9.35
CA TRP A 70 -0.59 8.48 9.08
C TRP A 70 0.60 8.35 10.04
N ARG A 71 1.32 9.46 10.27
CA ARG A 71 2.48 9.43 11.15
C ARG A 71 2.09 9.16 12.60
N ALA A 72 0.92 9.62 13.00
CA ALA A 72 0.48 9.48 14.38
C ALA A 72 0.22 8.03 14.79
N VAL A 73 -0.08 7.15 13.84
CA VAL A 73 -0.32 5.74 14.15
C VAL A 73 0.93 4.88 14.04
N GLN A 74 2.06 5.45 13.66
CA GLN A 74 3.32 4.73 13.62
C GLN A 74 3.96 4.68 15.00
N GLU A 75 5.01 3.88 15.14
CA GLU A 75 5.71 3.79 16.41
C GLU A 75 6.33 5.12 16.80
N ALA A 76 6.39 5.37 18.13
CA ALA A 76 6.74 6.67 18.65
C ALA A 76 8.17 7.13 18.33
N ASP A 77 9.09 6.20 18.11
CA ASP A 77 10.51 6.54 18.00
C ASP A 77 11.03 6.61 16.58
N ILE A 78 10.15 6.79 15.61
CA ILE A 78 10.58 6.90 14.22
C ILE A 78 11.08 8.29 13.95
N SER A 79 12.32 8.39 13.46
CA SER A 79 12.90 9.71 13.17
C SER A 79 12.37 10.24 11.84
N ALA A 80 12.46 11.57 11.70
CA ALA A 80 12.00 12.23 10.48
C ALA A 80 12.74 11.74 9.23
N GLU A 81 13.94 11.21 9.40
CA GLU A 81 14.80 10.81 8.29
C GLU A 81 14.73 9.32 7.99
N THR A 82 13.97 8.56 8.78
CA THR A 82 13.84 7.13 8.56
C THR A 82 13.27 6.85 7.17
N PRO A 83 13.90 5.96 6.40
CA PRO A 83 13.39 5.66 5.05
C PRO A 83 12.00 5.01 5.10
N VAL A 84 11.14 5.49 4.23
CA VAL A 84 9.79 4.96 4.09
C VAL A 84 9.61 4.56 2.64
N ALA A 85 9.14 3.35 2.43
CA ALA A 85 8.87 2.86 1.08
C ALA A 85 7.43 3.19 0.71
N PHE A 86 7.26 3.67 -0.51
CA PHE A 86 5.96 3.95 -1.10
C PHE A 86 5.91 3.23 -2.43
N TRP A 87 4.91 2.40 -2.64
CA TRP A 87 4.76 1.73 -3.92
C TRP A 87 3.32 1.83 -4.39
N GLN A 88 3.20 2.04 -5.71
CA GLN A 88 1.91 2.16 -6.36
C GLN A 88 1.65 0.91 -7.18
N PHE A 89 0.40 0.50 -7.22
CA PHE A 89 0.01 -0.68 -7.95
C PHE A 89 -1.32 -0.43 -8.65
N ARG A 90 -1.62 -1.31 -9.60
CA ARG A 90 -2.89 -1.27 -10.31
C ARG A 90 -3.53 -2.65 -10.25
N LEU A 91 -4.84 -2.66 -10.22
CA LEU A 91 -5.60 -3.89 -10.22
C LEU A 91 -5.53 -4.52 -11.61
N VAL A 92 -5.10 -5.78 -11.69
CA VAL A 92 -5.02 -6.46 -12.99
C VAL A 92 -5.95 -7.66 -13.07
N TYR A 93 -6.40 -8.19 -11.93
CA TYR A 93 -7.28 -9.34 -11.95
C TYR A 93 -8.04 -9.45 -10.63
N LYS A 94 -9.33 -9.77 -10.71
CA LYS A 94 -10.15 -10.06 -9.54
C LYS A 94 -10.54 -11.52 -9.58
N TYR A 95 -10.37 -12.20 -8.46
CA TYR A 95 -10.89 -13.56 -8.35
C TYR A 95 -12.39 -13.47 -8.17
N HIS A 96 -13.12 -14.20 -8.99
CA HIS A 96 -14.56 -14.23 -8.90
C HIS A 96 -14.99 -15.30 -7.93
N LYS A 97 -15.99 -14.97 -7.12
CA LYS A 97 -16.57 -15.95 -6.25
C LYS A 97 -17.29 -17.00 -7.09
N GLU A 98 -17.10 -18.24 -6.71
CA GLU A 98 -17.80 -19.33 -7.38
C GLU A 98 -19.29 -19.24 -7.10
N GLU A 99 -20.07 -19.21 -8.14
CA GLU A 99 -21.51 -19.15 -8.03
C GLU A 99 -22.09 -20.53 -8.34
N ARG A 100 -22.85 -21.04 -7.42
CA ARG A 100 -23.42 -22.38 -7.60
C ARG A 100 -24.87 -22.40 -7.20
#